data_a45bba7470c51e7574fd23a030e1df93
#
_entry.id   a45bba7470c51e7574fd23a030e1df93
#
_cell.length_a   1.000
_cell.length_b   1.000
_cell.length_c   1.000
_cell.angle_alpha   90.00
_cell.angle_beta   90.00
_cell.angle_gamma   90.00
#
_symmetry.space_group_name_H-M   'P 1'
#
loop_
_entity.id
_entity.type
_entity.pdbx_description
1 polymer ?
#
loop_
_entity_poly.entity_id
_entity_poly.type
_entity_poly.pdbx_seq_one_letter_code
_entity_poly.pdbx_strand_id
1 'polypeptide(L)'
;MCIRDSHNRREGMKEALTDVEEGADIIMVKPAMSYLDMVSEVSKAVNVPVATYSVSGEYAMVKAAAKMGWIDEERIMCEMAVSAYRAGAQIYLTYYAKELAKCMDEGRIG
;
A
#
# COMPACT_ATOMS: atom_id res chain seq x y z
N MET A 1 7.80 11.02 -4.05
CA MET A 1 8.84 10.58 -3.09
C MET A 1 8.42 9.34 -2.37
N CYS A 2 9.38 8.51 -2.02
CA CYS A 2 9.14 7.23 -1.35
C CYS A 2 9.59 7.30 0.11
N ILE A 3 8.77 6.74 0.98
CA ILE A 3 9.10 6.57 2.40
C ILE A 3 9.29 5.08 2.63
N ARG A 4 10.47 4.69 3.06
CA ARG A 4 10.78 3.29 3.38
C ARG A 4 11.96 3.22 4.35
N ASP A 5 12.19 2.03 4.90
CA ASP A 5 13.33 1.71 5.77
C ASP A 5 13.42 2.56 7.02
N SER A 6 12.33 3.26 7.38
CA SER A 6 12.29 4.05 8.61
C SER A 6 11.71 3.20 9.73
N HIS A 7 12.44 3.10 10.84
CA HIS A 7 11.96 2.42 12.04
C HIS A 7 11.15 3.37 12.93
N ASN A 8 11.15 4.65 12.58
CA ASN A 8 10.52 5.68 13.39
C ASN A 8 9.45 6.40 12.57
N ARG A 9 8.20 6.27 13.00
CA ARG A 9 7.07 6.91 12.33
C ARG A 9 7.23 8.42 12.24
N ARG A 10 7.80 9.06 13.26
CA ARG A 10 8.00 10.51 13.27
C ARG A 10 8.99 10.96 12.19
N GLU A 11 10.02 10.17 11.97
CA GLU A 11 11.01 10.45 10.93
C GLU A 11 10.38 10.34 9.54
N GLY A 12 9.56 9.30 9.32
CA GLY A 12 8.82 9.13 8.07
C GLY A 12 7.88 10.30 7.82
N MET A 13 7.18 10.76 8.84
CA MET A 13 6.28 11.91 8.74
C MET A 13 7.04 13.19 8.40
N LYS A 14 8.20 13.40 9.01
CA LYS A 14 9.03 14.56 8.73
C LYS A 14 9.50 14.56 7.28
N GLU A 15 9.91 13.40 6.77
CA GLU A 15 10.31 13.26 5.37
C GLU A 15 9.15 13.58 4.43
N ALA A 16 7.96 13.04 4.72
CA ALA A 16 6.77 13.28 3.89
C ALA A 16 6.42 14.76 3.81
N LEU A 17 6.40 15.44 4.94
CA LEU A 17 6.09 16.87 4.99
C LEU A 17 7.13 17.71 4.28
N THR A 18 8.41 17.37 4.46
CA THR A 18 9.51 18.05 3.77
C THR A 18 9.40 17.88 2.27
N ASP A 19 9.11 16.66 1.81
CA ASP A 19 8.98 16.36 0.38
C ASP A 19 7.83 17.15 -0.25
N VAL A 20 6.71 17.27 0.44
CA VAL A 20 5.57 18.07 -0.06
C VAL A 20 5.95 19.55 -0.15
N GLU A 21 6.64 20.08 0.86
CA GLU A 21 7.15 21.45 0.83
C GLU A 21 8.07 21.70 -0.34
N GLU A 22 8.88 20.70 -0.71
CA GLU A 22 9.79 20.77 -1.84
C GLU A 22 9.12 20.53 -3.19
N GLY A 23 7.83 20.33 -3.23
CA GLY A 23 7.04 20.23 -4.44
C GLY A 23 6.73 18.82 -4.94
N ALA A 24 6.77 17.83 -4.08
CA ALA A 24 6.38 16.47 -4.47
C ALA A 24 4.89 16.45 -4.83
N ASP A 25 4.54 15.81 -5.93
CA ASP A 25 3.16 15.68 -6.41
C ASP A 25 2.45 14.46 -5.84
N ILE A 26 3.21 13.43 -5.47
CA ILE A 26 2.70 12.17 -4.92
C ILE A 26 3.69 11.70 -3.86
N ILE A 27 3.17 11.21 -2.74
CA ILE A 27 3.99 10.57 -1.70
C ILE A 27 3.72 9.07 -1.76
N MET A 28 4.77 8.27 -1.87
CA MET A 28 4.65 6.82 -1.88
C MET A 28 5.21 6.22 -0.60
N VAL A 29 4.43 5.36 0.02
CA VAL A 29 4.84 4.59 1.21
C VAL A 29 5.05 3.13 0.80
N LYS A 30 6.19 2.57 1.12
CA LYS A 30 6.49 1.16 0.84
C LYS A 30 7.41 0.56 1.91
N PRO A 31 7.26 -0.72 2.22
CA PRO A 31 6.22 -1.63 1.73
C PRO A 31 4.83 -1.23 2.24
N ALA A 32 3.78 -1.85 1.68
CA ALA A 32 2.41 -1.46 2.03
C ALA A 32 1.98 -2.00 3.38
N MET A 33 1.98 -3.32 3.54
CA MET A 33 1.32 -3.97 4.69
C MET A 33 1.98 -3.65 6.02
N SER A 34 3.29 -3.53 6.05
CA SER A 34 4.02 -3.21 7.29
C SER A 34 3.95 -1.74 7.66
N TYR A 35 3.48 -0.89 6.75
CA TYR A 35 3.52 0.56 6.90
C TYR A 35 2.14 1.21 6.73
N LEU A 36 1.06 0.46 6.99
CA LEU A 36 -0.29 1.02 6.88
C LEU A 36 -0.53 2.17 7.86
N ASP A 37 0.14 2.15 9.01
CA ASP A 37 0.10 3.27 9.95
C ASP A 37 0.66 4.54 9.33
N MET A 38 1.75 4.41 8.57
CA MET A 38 2.35 5.54 7.85
C MET A 38 1.42 6.03 6.74
N VAL A 39 0.80 5.11 6.00
CA VAL A 39 -0.18 5.48 4.97
C VAL A 39 -1.29 6.32 5.60
N SER A 40 -1.82 5.87 6.71
CA SER A 40 -2.89 6.57 7.42
C SER A 40 -2.46 7.97 7.87
N GLU A 41 -1.31 8.08 8.51
CA GLU A 41 -0.84 9.35 9.03
C GLU A 41 -0.47 10.34 7.92
N VAL A 42 0.22 9.86 6.89
CA VAL A 42 0.61 10.71 5.76
C VAL A 42 -0.63 11.21 5.04
N SER A 43 -1.63 10.34 4.81
CA SER A 43 -2.84 10.73 4.09
C SER A 43 -3.61 11.84 4.81
N LYS A 44 -3.54 11.88 6.12
CA LYS A 44 -4.18 12.94 6.91
C LYS A 44 -3.41 14.25 6.94
N ALA A 45 -2.10 14.17 6.73
CA ALA A 45 -1.20 15.31 6.92
C ALA A 45 -0.88 16.05 5.62
N VAL A 46 -1.09 15.43 4.46
CA VAL A 46 -0.74 16.03 3.18
C VAL A 46 -1.96 16.18 2.28
N ASN A 47 -1.87 17.12 1.33
CA ASN A 47 -2.93 17.39 0.36
C ASN A 47 -2.65 16.79 -1.01
N VAL A 48 -1.56 16.08 -1.15
CA VAL A 48 -1.22 15.37 -2.39
C VAL A 48 -1.64 13.91 -2.29
N PRO A 49 -1.85 13.22 -3.43
CA PRO A 49 -2.21 11.80 -3.39
C PRO A 49 -1.14 10.96 -2.70
N VAL A 50 -1.59 9.97 -1.94
CA VAL A 50 -0.71 9.02 -1.28
C VAL A 50 -0.81 7.69 -2.01
N ALA A 51 0.34 7.18 -2.45
CA ALA A 51 0.45 5.87 -3.08
C ALA A 51 1.08 4.91 -2.09
N THR A 52 0.75 3.63 -2.20
CA THR A 52 1.47 2.60 -1.49
C THR A 52 1.82 1.47 -2.45
N TYR A 53 2.96 0.84 -2.22
CA TYR A 53 3.47 -0.21 -3.08
C TYR A 53 3.58 -1.52 -2.31
N SER A 54 2.81 -2.52 -2.79
CA SER A 54 2.94 -3.89 -2.32
C SER A 54 4.15 -4.50 -3.03
N VAL A 55 5.29 -4.47 -2.35
CA VAL A 55 6.58 -4.84 -2.93
C VAL A 55 6.67 -6.33 -3.25
N SER A 56 7.71 -6.71 -4.02
CA SER A 56 7.91 -8.09 -4.45
C SER A 56 7.96 -9.09 -3.30
N GLY A 57 8.50 -8.69 -2.15
CA GLY A 57 8.53 -9.53 -0.96
C GLY A 57 7.14 -9.86 -0.42
N GLU A 58 6.24 -8.89 -0.41
CA GLU A 58 4.85 -9.11 0.00
C GLU A 58 4.15 -10.06 -0.96
N TYR A 59 4.34 -9.84 -2.25
CA TYR A 59 3.80 -10.71 -3.30
C TYR A 59 4.30 -12.14 -3.13
N ALA A 60 5.61 -12.30 -2.92
CA ALA A 60 6.24 -13.61 -2.75
C ALA A 60 5.71 -14.34 -1.52
N MET A 61 5.50 -13.63 -0.40
CA MET A 61 4.94 -14.22 0.81
C MET A 61 3.54 -14.76 0.58
N VAL A 62 2.69 -14.00 -0.10
CA VAL A 62 1.33 -14.43 -0.42
C VAL A 62 1.36 -15.65 -1.35
N LYS A 63 2.19 -15.61 -2.41
CA LYS A 63 2.32 -16.72 -3.34
C LYS A 63 2.82 -17.99 -2.64
N ALA A 64 3.81 -17.88 -1.76
CA ALA A 64 4.34 -19.02 -1.04
C ALA A 64 3.28 -19.65 -0.11
N ALA A 65 2.57 -18.84 0.65
CA ALA A 65 1.53 -19.33 1.54
C ALA A 65 0.36 -19.94 0.78
N ALA A 66 -0.02 -19.35 -0.35
CA ALA A 66 -1.07 -19.88 -1.22
C ALA A 66 -0.68 -21.24 -1.80
N LYS A 67 0.57 -21.39 -2.24
CA LYS A 67 1.08 -22.64 -2.79
C LYS A 67 1.02 -23.78 -1.76
N MET A 68 1.26 -23.47 -0.50
CA MET A 68 1.20 -24.44 0.59
C MET A 68 -0.24 -24.70 1.06
N GLY A 69 -1.21 -24.00 0.52
CA GLY A 69 -2.60 -24.15 0.91
C GLY A 69 -2.97 -23.52 2.25
N TRP A 70 -2.11 -22.65 2.77
CA TRP A 70 -2.34 -22.02 4.07
C TRP A 70 -3.30 -20.85 4.03
N ILE A 71 -3.45 -20.25 2.86
CA ILE A 71 -4.33 -19.09 2.67
C ILE A 71 -5.08 -19.22 1.35
N ASP A 72 -6.21 -18.51 1.24
CA ASP A 72 -6.92 -18.28 -0.01
C ASP A 72 -6.30 -17.06 -0.68
N GLU A 73 -5.56 -17.27 -1.76
CA GLU A 73 -4.80 -16.23 -2.45
C GLU A 73 -5.68 -15.05 -2.88
N GLU A 74 -6.82 -15.32 -3.51
CA GLU A 74 -7.70 -14.26 -3.99
C GLU A 74 -8.25 -13.42 -2.83
N ARG A 75 -8.65 -14.08 -1.77
CA ARG A 75 -9.19 -13.41 -0.59
C ARG A 75 -8.16 -12.50 0.08
N ILE A 76 -6.92 -13.00 0.25
CA ILE A 76 -5.84 -12.21 0.85
C ILE A 76 -5.45 -11.04 -0.06
N MET A 77 -5.37 -11.29 -1.36
CA MET A 77 -5.09 -10.25 -2.35
C MET A 77 -6.07 -9.09 -2.21
N CYS A 78 -7.36 -9.41 -2.13
CA CYS A 78 -8.41 -8.41 -1.98
C CYS A 78 -8.35 -7.71 -0.63
N GLU A 79 -8.09 -8.45 0.45
CA GLU A 79 -7.98 -7.87 1.78
C GLU A 79 -6.83 -6.87 1.86
N MET A 80 -5.70 -7.18 1.25
CA MET A 80 -4.55 -6.29 1.23
C MET A 80 -4.87 -4.98 0.50
N ALA A 81 -5.53 -5.07 -0.65
CA ALA A 81 -5.94 -3.89 -1.41
C ALA A 81 -6.93 -3.02 -0.64
N VAL A 82 -7.93 -3.64 -0.04
CA VAL A 82 -8.94 -2.93 0.76
C VAL A 82 -8.30 -2.28 1.98
N SER A 83 -7.36 -2.96 2.62
CA SER A 83 -6.64 -2.41 3.79
C SER A 83 -5.85 -1.16 3.42
N ALA A 84 -5.17 -1.18 2.28
CA ALA A 84 -4.42 -0.02 1.80
C ALA A 84 -5.36 1.16 1.51
N TYR A 85 -6.46 0.90 0.83
CA TYR A 85 -7.47 1.92 0.53
C TYR A 85 -8.06 2.52 1.82
N ARG A 86 -8.44 1.65 2.75
CA ARG A 86 -9.03 2.09 4.04
C ARG A 86 -8.03 2.91 4.85
N ALA A 87 -6.75 2.63 4.76
CA ALA A 87 -5.71 3.41 5.43
C ALA A 87 -5.53 4.80 4.81
N GLY A 88 -5.97 5.00 3.57
CA GLY A 88 -5.92 6.31 2.92
C GLY A 88 -5.16 6.34 1.60
N ALA A 89 -4.68 5.21 1.10
CA ALA A 89 -3.99 5.17 -0.18
C ALA A 89 -4.97 5.41 -1.33
N GLN A 90 -4.63 6.31 -2.22
CA GLN A 90 -5.40 6.60 -3.42
C GLN A 90 -4.87 5.85 -4.62
N ILE A 91 -3.62 5.41 -4.56
CA ILE A 91 -2.94 4.65 -5.60
C ILE A 91 -2.31 3.43 -4.93
N TYR A 92 -2.58 2.26 -5.50
CA TYR A 92 -2.04 1.01 -4.98
C TYR A 92 -1.26 0.29 -6.08
N LEU A 93 0.05 0.23 -5.92
CA LEU A 93 0.94 -0.46 -6.86
C LEU A 93 1.11 -1.90 -6.38
N THR A 94 0.79 -2.86 -7.24
CA THR A 94 0.81 -4.27 -6.86
C THR A 94 1.07 -5.15 -8.07
N TYR A 95 1.69 -6.29 -7.83
CA TYR A 95 1.83 -7.34 -8.86
C TYR A 95 0.50 -8.01 -9.18
N TYR A 96 -0.52 -7.81 -8.35
CA TYR A 96 -1.86 -8.35 -8.56
C TYR A 96 -2.79 -7.41 -9.31
N ALA A 97 -2.28 -6.37 -9.96
CA ALA A 97 -3.12 -5.34 -10.58
C ALA A 97 -4.18 -5.90 -11.52
N LYS A 98 -3.81 -6.85 -12.38
CA LYS A 98 -4.76 -7.47 -13.32
C LYS A 98 -5.84 -8.27 -12.62
N GLU A 99 -5.44 -9.08 -11.66
CA GLU A 99 -6.35 -9.94 -10.89
C GLU A 99 -7.30 -9.10 -10.04
N LEU A 100 -6.81 -8.02 -9.46
CA LEU A 100 -7.63 -7.08 -8.69
C LEU A 100 -8.65 -6.37 -9.58
N ALA A 101 -8.22 -5.91 -10.76
CA ALA A 101 -9.12 -5.26 -11.70
C ALA A 101 -10.26 -6.20 -12.09
N LYS A 102 -9.96 -7.47 -12.33
CA LYS A 102 -10.95 -8.49 -12.64
C LYS A 102 -11.93 -8.68 -11.48
N CYS A 103 -11.43 -8.76 -10.25
CA CYS A 103 -12.27 -8.89 -9.07
C CYS A 103 -13.20 -7.70 -8.89
N MET A 104 -12.72 -6.50 -9.17
CA MET A 104 -13.53 -5.28 -9.11
C MET A 104 -14.64 -5.31 -10.16
N ASP A 105 -14.32 -5.69 -11.40
CA ASP A 105 -15.30 -5.81 -12.48
C ASP A 105 -16.37 -6.85 -12.16
N GLU A 106 -16.02 -7.91 -11.48
CA GLU A 106 -16.95 -8.97 -11.08
C GLU A 106 -17.70 -8.67 -9.79
N GLY A 107 -17.45 -7.50 -9.18
CA GLY A 107 -18.12 -7.09 -7.96
C GLY A 107 -17.70 -7.83 -6.70
N ARG A 108 -16.55 -8.51 -6.73
CA ARG A 108 -16.03 -9.24 -5.57
C ARG A 108 -15.25 -8.38 -4.58
N ILE A 109 -14.97 -7.15 -4.96
CA ILE A 109 -14.41 -6.13 -4.08
C ILE A 109 -15.34 -4.93 -4.16
N GLY A 110 -15.83 -4.55 -3.01
CA GLY A 110 -16.80 -3.47 -2.96
C GLY A 110 -16.27 -2.11 -2.59
#